data_dafff6c02e45b0478fd66b71ad7f3f2a
#
_entry.id   dafff6c02e45b0478fd66b71ad7f3f2a
#
_cell.length_a   1.000
_cell.length_b   1.000
_cell.length_c   1.000
_cell.angle_alpha   90.00
_cell.angle_beta   90.00
_cell.angle_gamma   90.00
#
_symmetry.space_group_name_H-M   'P 1'
#
loop_
_entity.id
_entity.type
_entity.pdbx_description
1 polymer ?
#
loop_
_entity_poly.entity_id
_entity_poly.type
_entity_poly.pdbx_seq_one_letter_code
_entity_poly.pdbx_strand_id
1 'polypeptide(L)'
;MEYSSFSALDQLDKLAQESGAVFEQVRTDVSGVVSYGFDNYETVTTADIEAASFNRDTYVKTLNKSGKLIDSGSPAYKIITSENWSIVFPLTEEDASLYSDKTTLRVIFRDYSMSTPASYSTFTGKDGASYGKLDFTKYMEQFISDRFIDFEIKTEQTDGLKIPASAVTEKSFYLIPIDYMTQGGDSSESGFNKEVYTENGSSVVFVPTTIYYSDDEFFYVDMNEEEGFKAGDYVVKPSSSERYQIGRTASLKGVYNINKGYTILK
;
A
#
# COMPACT_ATOMS: atom_id res chain seq x y z
N MET A 1 -26.08 -29.82 -14.88
CA MET A 1 -26.94 -28.66 -14.66
C MET A 1 -27.86 -28.30 -15.85
N GLU A 2 -27.96 -29.11 -16.85
CA GLU A 2 -28.79 -28.86 -18.04
C GLU A 2 -30.27 -29.28 -17.92
N TYR A 3 -30.59 -30.19 -17.00
CA TYR A 3 -31.95 -30.73 -16.89
C TYR A 3 -33.00 -29.82 -16.23
N SER A 4 -32.60 -28.81 -15.47
CA SER A 4 -33.54 -27.92 -14.80
C SER A 4 -34.06 -26.77 -15.68
N SER A 5 -33.33 -26.36 -16.71
CA SER A 5 -33.71 -25.28 -17.59
C SER A 5 -34.78 -25.69 -18.62
N PHE A 6 -34.74 -26.93 -19.13
CA PHE A 6 -35.75 -27.45 -20.05
C PHE A 6 -37.11 -27.60 -19.37
N SER A 7 -37.16 -28.08 -18.15
CA SER A 7 -38.42 -28.19 -17.39
C SER A 7 -39.08 -26.83 -17.09
N ALA A 8 -38.28 -25.78 -16.89
CA ALA A 8 -38.82 -24.43 -16.66
C ALA A 8 -39.40 -23.80 -17.95
N LEU A 9 -38.77 -24.05 -19.10
CA LEU A 9 -39.26 -23.59 -20.39
C LEU A 9 -40.60 -24.28 -20.78
N ASP A 10 -40.69 -25.61 -20.59
CA ASP A 10 -41.94 -26.37 -20.83
C ASP A 10 -43.09 -25.91 -19.92
N GLN A 11 -42.77 -25.50 -18.68
CA GLN A 11 -43.78 -24.92 -17.78
C GLN A 11 -44.23 -23.52 -18.21
N LEU A 12 -43.31 -22.68 -18.69
CA LEU A 12 -43.63 -21.36 -19.25
C LEU A 12 -44.50 -21.47 -20.50
N ASP A 13 -44.18 -22.39 -21.40
CA ASP A 13 -45.00 -22.60 -22.63
C ASP A 13 -46.42 -23.08 -22.30
N LYS A 14 -46.59 -23.92 -21.29
CA LYS A 14 -47.91 -24.32 -20.80
C LYS A 14 -48.67 -23.15 -20.19
N LEU A 15 -48.06 -22.36 -19.35
CA LEU A 15 -48.66 -21.16 -18.75
C LEU A 15 -49.03 -20.14 -19.79
N ALA A 16 -48.22 -19.97 -20.84
CA ALA A 16 -48.53 -19.11 -21.98
C ALA A 16 -49.80 -19.55 -22.72
N GLN A 17 -49.89 -20.85 -23.02
CA GLN A 17 -51.06 -21.44 -23.67
C GLN A 17 -52.32 -21.29 -22.84
N GLU A 18 -52.24 -21.48 -21.53
CA GLU A 18 -53.36 -21.39 -20.58
C GLU A 18 -53.81 -19.92 -20.36
N SER A 19 -52.89 -18.97 -20.37
CA SER A 19 -53.18 -17.54 -20.13
C SER A 19 -53.50 -16.74 -21.39
N GLY A 20 -53.32 -17.29 -22.59
CA GLY A 20 -53.42 -16.58 -23.87
C GLY A 20 -52.30 -15.54 -24.07
N ALA A 21 -51.27 -15.56 -23.28
CA ALA A 21 -50.12 -14.68 -23.41
C ALA A 21 -49.21 -15.16 -24.54
N VAL A 22 -48.69 -14.25 -25.32
CA VAL A 22 -47.70 -14.53 -26.36
C VAL A 22 -46.31 -14.34 -25.75
N PHE A 23 -45.52 -15.42 -25.68
CA PHE A 23 -44.13 -15.37 -25.31
C PHE A 23 -43.25 -15.52 -26.54
N GLU A 24 -42.30 -14.62 -26.71
CA GLU A 24 -41.28 -14.73 -27.73
C GLU A 24 -39.97 -15.17 -27.09
N GLN A 25 -39.44 -16.29 -27.56
CA GLN A 25 -38.14 -16.80 -27.10
C GLN A 25 -37.02 -16.14 -27.91
N VAL A 26 -36.26 -15.25 -27.25
CA VAL A 26 -35.05 -14.65 -27.84
C VAL A 26 -33.86 -15.54 -27.62
N ARG A 27 -33.22 -15.95 -28.70
CA ARG A 27 -31.96 -16.77 -28.69
C ARG A 27 -30.80 -15.91 -29.16
N THR A 28 -29.63 -16.17 -28.60
CA THR A 28 -28.37 -15.55 -29.04
C THR A 28 -27.58 -16.53 -29.86
N ASP A 29 -26.90 -16.04 -30.90
CA ASP A 29 -25.98 -16.82 -31.75
C ASP A 29 -24.61 -16.99 -31.15
N VAL A 30 -24.31 -16.31 -30.03
CA VAL A 30 -23.01 -16.34 -29.33
C VAL A 30 -23.17 -16.83 -27.90
N SER A 31 -22.15 -17.58 -27.43
CA SER A 31 -22.07 -18.00 -26.03
C SER A 31 -21.48 -16.89 -25.17
N GLY A 32 -21.98 -16.71 -23.95
CA GLY A 32 -21.46 -15.72 -23.04
C GLY A 32 -22.27 -15.61 -21.76
N VAL A 33 -21.93 -14.65 -20.93
CA VAL A 33 -22.68 -14.32 -19.72
C VAL A 33 -23.64 -13.18 -19.99
N VAL A 34 -24.93 -13.38 -19.71
CA VAL A 34 -25.95 -12.35 -19.87
C VAL A 34 -25.93 -11.41 -18.70
N SER A 35 -25.85 -10.10 -18.96
CA SER A 35 -25.99 -9.05 -17.97
C SER A 35 -27.16 -8.12 -18.34
N TYR A 36 -27.98 -7.80 -17.35
CA TYR A 36 -29.09 -6.86 -17.48
C TYR A 36 -28.75 -5.45 -16.97
N GLY A 37 -27.45 -5.22 -16.65
CA GLY A 37 -26.97 -3.93 -16.18
C GLY A 37 -26.27 -3.14 -17.29
N PHE A 38 -26.56 -1.84 -17.37
CA PHE A 38 -25.99 -0.89 -18.31
C PHE A 38 -25.54 0.37 -17.58
N ASP A 39 -24.43 0.95 -18.01
CA ASP A 39 -23.86 2.13 -17.35
C ASP A 39 -23.27 3.16 -18.32
N ASN A 40 -23.47 2.96 -19.64
CA ASN A 40 -22.94 3.78 -20.73
C ASN A 40 -21.39 3.74 -20.86
N TYR A 41 -20.73 2.81 -20.16
CA TYR A 41 -19.29 2.57 -20.29
C TYR A 41 -18.99 1.37 -21.19
N GLU A 42 -20.00 0.80 -21.84
CA GLU A 42 -19.86 -0.40 -22.68
C GLU A 42 -18.93 -0.20 -23.88
N THR A 43 -18.82 1.05 -24.37
CA THR A 43 -17.98 1.41 -25.52
C THR A 43 -16.74 2.22 -25.16
N VAL A 44 -16.51 2.50 -23.88
CA VAL A 44 -15.37 3.30 -23.41
C VAL A 44 -14.08 2.52 -23.63
N THR A 45 -13.09 3.19 -24.21
CA THR A 45 -11.75 2.69 -24.46
C THR A 45 -10.73 3.46 -23.62
N THR A 46 -9.48 3.02 -23.62
CA THR A 46 -8.39 3.75 -22.93
C THR A 46 -8.19 5.17 -23.47
N ALA A 47 -8.53 5.43 -24.72
CA ALA A 47 -8.45 6.77 -25.33
C ALA A 47 -9.51 7.75 -24.78
N ASP A 48 -10.56 7.25 -24.16
CA ASP A 48 -11.67 8.06 -23.61
C ASP A 48 -11.48 8.37 -22.12
N ILE A 49 -10.50 7.73 -21.47
CA ILE A 49 -10.25 7.86 -20.02
C ILE A 49 -9.67 9.23 -19.71
N GLU A 50 -10.24 9.86 -18.70
CA GLU A 50 -9.81 11.13 -18.13
C GLU A 50 -10.09 11.15 -16.61
N ALA A 51 -9.59 12.13 -15.86
CA ALA A 51 -9.76 12.21 -14.41
C ALA A 51 -11.24 12.13 -13.96
N ALA A 52 -12.17 12.70 -14.75
CA ALA A 52 -13.60 12.63 -14.49
C ALA A 52 -14.17 11.20 -14.56
N SER A 53 -13.50 10.27 -15.28
CA SER A 53 -13.92 8.88 -15.40
C SER A 53 -13.90 8.11 -14.07
N PHE A 54 -13.18 8.63 -13.07
CA PHE A 54 -13.02 8.00 -11.75
C PHE A 54 -13.95 8.60 -10.69
N ASN A 55 -14.85 9.49 -11.07
CA ASN A 55 -15.80 10.08 -10.14
C ASN A 55 -16.98 9.13 -9.89
N ARG A 56 -17.03 8.51 -8.72
CA ARG A 56 -18.10 7.60 -8.30
C ARG A 56 -19.45 8.32 -8.09
N ASP A 57 -19.43 9.59 -7.74
CA ASP A 57 -20.66 10.34 -7.42
C ASP A 57 -21.54 10.61 -8.65
N THR A 58 -20.95 10.63 -9.83
CA THR A 58 -21.66 10.84 -11.10
C THR A 58 -22.03 9.54 -11.80
N TYR A 59 -21.65 8.39 -11.24
CA TYR A 59 -21.92 7.09 -11.84
C TYR A 59 -23.37 6.68 -11.70
N VAL A 60 -23.99 6.30 -12.81
CA VAL A 60 -25.36 5.81 -12.86
C VAL A 60 -25.42 4.47 -13.59
N LYS A 61 -26.01 3.49 -12.94
CA LYS A 61 -26.27 2.17 -13.51
C LYS A 61 -27.77 1.92 -13.66
N THR A 62 -28.16 1.51 -14.84
CA THR A 62 -29.52 1.05 -15.12
C THR A 62 -29.56 -0.47 -15.02
N LEU A 63 -30.51 -1.00 -14.27
CA LEU A 63 -30.74 -2.44 -14.14
C LEU A 63 -32.13 -2.80 -14.64
N ASN A 64 -32.18 -3.58 -15.70
CA ASN A 64 -33.46 -4.13 -16.22
C ASN A 64 -33.88 -5.29 -15.30
N LYS A 65 -35.03 -5.14 -14.66
CA LYS A 65 -35.60 -6.13 -13.75
C LYS A 65 -36.70 -6.91 -14.42
N SER A 66 -36.84 -8.18 -14.07
CA SER A 66 -37.96 -9.00 -14.50
C SER A 66 -39.32 -8.34 -14.19
N GLY A 67 -40.26 -8.44 -15.11
CA GLY A 67 -41.60 -7.86 -14.98
C GLY A 67 -41.71 -6.37 -15.26
N LYS A 68 -40.61 -5.70 -15.67
CA LYS A 68 -40.67 -4.30 -16.14
C LYS A 68 -40.66 -4.22 -17.66
N LEU A 69 -41.44 -3.31 -18.19
CA LEU A 69 -41.40 -2.94 -19.62
C LEU A 69 -40.10 -2.20 -19.91
N ILE A 70 -39.55 -2.47 -21.07
CA ILE A 70 -38.39 -1.80 -21.63
C ILE A 70 -38.88 -0.99 -22.84
N ASP A 71 -38.46 0.26 -22.92
CA ASP A 71 -38.83 1.15 -24.00
C ASP A 71 -38.23 0.66 -25.33
N SER A 72 -38.97 0.83 -26.41
CA SER A 72 -38.51 0.47 -27.75
C SER A 72 -37.21 1.21 -28.09
N GLY A 73 -36.19 0.45 -28.53
CA GLY A 73 -34.88 1.00 -28.85
C GLY A 73 -33.91 1.03 -27.68
N SER A 74 -34.38 0.75 -26.44
CA SER A 74 -33.50 0.61 -25.29
C SER A 74 -32.89 -0.79 -25.21
N PRO A 75 -31.62 -0.94 -24.71
CA PRO A 75 -30.99 -2.25 -24.58
C PRO A 75 -31.72 -3.09 -23.54
N ALA A 76 -32.07 -4.32 -23.88
CA ALA A 76 -32.70 -5.26 -22.97
C ALA A 76 -31.72 -6.02 -22.11
N TYR A 77 -30.64 -6.48 -22.70
CA TYR A 77 -29.53 -7.19 -22.06
C TYR A 77 -28.25 -7.00 -22.87
N LYS A 78 -27.09 -7.28 -22.26
CA LYS A 78 -25.80 -7.41 -22.95
C LYS A 78 -25.21 -8.80 -22.74
N ILE A 79 -24.43 -9.28 -23.71
CA ILE A 79 -23.76 -10.57 -23.63
C ILE A 79 -22.26 -10.31 -23.56
N ILE A 80 -21.65 -10.81 -22.52
CA ILE A 80 -20.21 -10.74 -22.31
C ILE A 80 -19.61 -12.02 -22.85
N THR A 81 -18.83 -11.91 -23.92
CA THR A 81 -18.31 -13.03 -24.70
C THR A 81 -16.84 -13.33 -24.43
N SER A 82 -16.19 -12.54 -23.58
CA SER A 82 -14.77 -12.71 -23.26
C SER A 82 -14.55 -12.71 -21.74
N GLU A 83 -13.65 -13.57 -21.28
CA GLU A 83 -13.18 -13.55 -19.89
C GLU A 83 -12.12 -12.47 -19.63
N ASN A 84 -11.62 -11.82 -20.70
CA ASN A 84 -10.65 -10.75 -20.58
C ASN A 84 -11.33 -9.47 -20.09
N TRP A 85 -10.76 -8.89 -19.08
CA TRP A 85 -11.23 -7.62 -18.51
C TRP A 85 -10.06 -6.82 -17.95
N SER A 86 -10.26 -5.55 -17.67
CA SER A 86 -9.20 -4.65 -17.25
C SER A 86 -9.65 -3.72 -16.14
N ILE A 87 -8.75 -3.39 -15.26
CA ILE A 87 -8.86 -2.26 -14.33
C ILE A 87 -7.98 -1.14 -14.82
N VAL A 88 -8.53 0.07 -14.84
CA VAL A 88 -7.81 1.30 -15.12
C VAL A 88 -7.82 2.16 -13.85
N PHE A 89 -6.70 2.80 -13.54
CA PHE A 89 -6.56 3.61 -12.33
C PHE A 89 -5.63 4.81 -12.57
N PRO A 90 -5.85 5.92 -11.84
CA PRO A 90 -4.93 7.04 -11.86
C PRO A 90 -3.54 6.61 -11.36
N LEU A 91 -2.50 7.06 -12.04
CA LEU A 91 -1.12 6.72 -11.70
C LEU A 91 -0.42 7.96 -11.15
N THR A 92 0.05 7.88 -9.90
CA THR A 92 0.88 8.93 -9.32
C THR A 92 2.30 8.84 -9.84
N GLU A 93 3.10 9.91 -9.72
CA GLU A 93 4.53 9.87 -10.10
C GLU A 93 5.31 8.83 -9.29
N GLU A 94 4.96 8.65 -8.01
CA GLU A 94 5.54 7.66 -7.12
C GLU A 94 5.24 6.23 -7.60
N ASP A 95 3.97 5.93 -7.91
CA ASP A 95 3.55 4.64 -8.44
C ASP A 95 4.17 4.36 -9.81
N ALA A 96 4.24 5.37 -10.68
CA ALA A 96 4.87 5.25 -11.99
C ALA A 96 6.35 4.86 -11.87
N SER A 97 7.06 5.45 -10.91
CA SER A 97 8.45 5.09 -10.62
C SER A 97 8.57 3.68 -10.03
N LEU A 98 7.67 3.32 -9.10
CA LEU A 98 7.67 2.02 -8.41
C LEU A 98 7.38 0.84 -9.35
N TYR A 99 6.56 1.06 -10.38
CA TYR A 99 6.16 0.02 -11.34
C TYR A 99 6.85 0.12 -12.69
N SER A 100 7.83 1.02 -12.86
CA SER A 100 8.44 1.35 -14.16
C SER A 100 9.05 0.16 -14.90
N ASP A 101 9.60 -0.82 -14.17
CA ASP A 101 10.24 -2.03 -14.68
C ASP A 101 9.34 -3.27 -14.60
N LYS A 102 8.09 -3.12 -14.16
CA LYS A 102 7.17 -4.24 -13.97
C LYS A 102 6.26 -4.42 -15.18
N THR A 103 6.10 -5.64 -15.62
CA THR A 103 5.12 -6.05 -16.65
C THR A 103 3.97 -6.85 -16.06
N THR A 104 4.10 -7.28 -14.81
CA THR A 104 3.08 -8.04 -14.08
C THR A 104 3.06 -7.58 -12.64
N LEU A 105 1.87 -7.34 -12.13
CA LEU A 105 1.64 -6.95 -10.74
C LEU A 105 0.68 -7.94 -10.08
N ARG A 106 0.86 -8.19 -8.80
CA ARG A 106 -0.08 -9.00 -8.01
C ARG A 106 -1.11 -8.08 -7.37
N VAL A 107 -2.37 -8.33 -7.71
CA VAL A 107 -3.52 -7.54 -7.24
C VAL A 107 -4.25 -8.31 -6.16
N ILE A 108 -4.67 -7.61 -5.12
CA ILE A 108 -5.42 -8.13 -3.97
C ILE A 108 -6.78 -7.43 -3.95
N PHE A 109 -7.84 -8.21 -3.96
CA PHE A 109 -9.23 -7.77 -3.79
C PHE A 109 -9.70 -8.21 -2.40
N ARG A 110 -9.68 -7.29 -1.44
CA ARG A 110 -9.97 -7.62 -0.02
C ARG A 110 -11.40 -8.09 0.17
N ASP A 111 -12.36 -7.40 -0.44
CA ASP A 111 -13.78 -7.72 -0.32
C ASP A 111 -14.14 -9.11 -0.87
N TYR A 112 -13.32 -9.61 -1.79
CA TYR A 112 -13.46 -10.94 -2.39
C TYR A 112 -12.50 -11.97 -1.81
N SER A 113 -11.68 -11.60 -0.82
CA SER A 113 -10.61 -12.46 -0.24
C SER A 113 -9.75 -13.14 -1.32
N MET A 114 -9.46 -12.42 -2.39
CA MET A 114 -8.79 -12.94 -3.59
C MET A 114 -7.52 -12.18 -3.93
N SER A 115 -6.54 -12.90 -4.46
CA SER A 115 -5.31 -12.32 -5.01
C SER A 115 -4.95 -13.01 -6.31
N THR A 116 -4.68 -12.22 -7.37
CA THR A 116 -4.36 -12.73 -8.70
C THR A 116 -3.28 -11.88 -9.37
N PRO A 117 -2.42 -12.45 -10.23
CA PRO A 117 -1.55 -11.66 -11.08
C PRO A 117 -2.35 -10.99 -12.19
N ALA A 118 -1.89 -9.81 -12.59
CA ALA A 118 -2.41 -9.07 -13.75
C ALA A 118 -1.24 -8.57 -14.61
N SER A 119 -1.42 -8.52 -15.93
CA SER A 119 -0.49 -7.85 -16.80
C SER A 119 -0.61 -6.35 -16.62
N TYR A 120 0.51 -5.67 -16.39
CA TYR A 120 0.55 -4.23 -16.14
C TYR A 120 1.06 -3.49 -17.36
N SER A 121 0.42 -2.39 -17.67
CA SER A 121 0.85 -1.42 -18.66
C SER A 121 0.40 -0.02 -18.27
N THR A 122 0.97 1.00 -18.91
CA THR A 122 0.56 2.38 -18.76
C THR A 122 0.08 2.94 -20.09
N PHE A 123 -0.77 3.95 -20.04
CA PHE A 123 -1.21 4.68 -21.22
C PHE A 123 -1.48 6.14 -20.86
N THR A 124 -1.56 6.99 -21.89
CA THR A 124 -1.92 8.40 -21.75
C THR A 124 -3.42 8.54 -22.04
N GLY A 125 -4.15 9.15 -21.13
CA GLY A 125 -5.59 9.39 -21.27
C GLY A 125 -5.90 10.60 -22.16
N LYS A 126 -7.18 10.86 -22.34
CA LYS A 126 -7.71 11.96 -23.14
C LYS A 126 -7.28 13.34 -22.62
N ASP A 127 -7.10 13.46 -21.32
CA ASP A 127 -6.65 14.68 -20.64
C ASP A 127 -5.13 14.86 -20.63
N GLY A 128 -4.38 13.93 -21.24
CA GLY A 128 -2.93 13.93 -21.28
C GLY A 128 -2.25 13.38 -20.01
N ALA A 129 -3.02 12.95 -19.01
CA ALA A 129 -2.49 12.33 -17.80
C ALA A 129 -2.11 10.85 -18.03
N SER A 130 -1.21 10.35 -17.20
CA SER A 130 -0.81 8.92 -17.21
C SER A 130 -1.70 8.09 -16.33
N TYR A 131 -2.09 6.93 -16.83
CA TYR A 131 -2.94 5.95 -16.15
C TYR A 131 -2.31 4.58 -16.18
N GLY A 132 -2.53 3.83 -15.11
CA GLY A 132 -2.19 2.42 -15.04
C GLY A 132 -3.32 1.55 -15.56
N LYS A 133 -2.97 0.43 -16.19
CA LYS A 133 -3.89 -0.60 -16.67
C LYS A 133 -3.45 -1.97 -16.20
N LEU A 134 -4.37 -2.72 -15.64
CA LEU A 134 -4.21 -4.10 -15.19
C LEU A 134 -5.14 -4.99 -16.02
N ASP A 135 -4.57 -5.89 -16.79
CA ASP A 135 -5.31 -6.83 -17.64
C ASP A 135 -5.38 -8.21 -16.98
N PHE A 136 -6.59 -8.76 -16.92
CA PHE A 136 -6.94 -10.04 -16.32
C PHE A 136 -7.55 -10.98 -17.36
N THR A 137 -7.36 -12.29 -17.15
CA THR A 137 -7.90 -13.37 -18.00
C THR A 137 -8.79 -14.33 -17.22
N LYS A 138 -9.10 -14.03 -15.96
CA LYS A 138 -9.88 -14.89 -15.06
C LYS A 138 -10.76 -14.03 -14.15
N TYR A 139 -11.79 -14.66 -13.57
CA TYR A 139 -12.67 -14.09 -12.54
C TYR A 139 -13.56 -12.94 -13.01
N MET A 140 -13.72 -12.76 -14.31
CA MET A 140 -14.60 -11.72 -14.88
C MET A 140 -16.03 -11.81 -14.29
N GLU A 141 -16.53 -13.02 -14.10
CA GLU A 141 -17.86 -13.30 -13.57
C GLU A 141 -18.12 -12.71 -12.18
N GLN A 142 -17.08 -12.53 -11.37
CA GLN A 142 -17.20 -11.94 -10.04
C GLN A 142 -17.37 -10.42 -10.08
N PHE A 143 -16.83 -9.77 -11.12
CA PHE A 143 -16.79 -8.32 -11.25
C PHE A 143 -17.74 -7.75 -12.33
N ILE A 144 -18.50 -8.63 -12.97
CA ILE A 144 -19.38 -8.27 -14.10
C ILE A 144 -20.41 -7.18 -13.77
N SER A 145 -20.77 -7.06 -12.50
CA SER A 145 -21.72 -6.08 -12.00
C SER A 145 -21.08 -4.80 -11.48
N ASP A 146 -19.76 -4.76 -11.35
CA ASP A 146 -19.07 -3.68 -10.69
C ASP A 146 -18.27 -2.84 -11.69
N ARG A 147 -18.45 -1.52 -11.66
CA ARG A 147 -17.65 -0.60 -12.45
C ARG A 147 -16.45 -0.06 -11.66
N PHE A 148 -16.66 0.17 -10.38
CA PHE A 148 -15.62 0.60 -9.47
C PHE A 148 -15.28 -0.51 -8.49
N ILE A 149 -14.02 -0.88 -8.45
CA ILE A 149 -13.52 -2.00 -7.65
C ILE A 149 -12.39 -1.48 -6.77
N ASP A 150 -12.45 -1.78 -5.48
CA ASP A 150 -11.37 -1.46 -4.55
C ASP A 150 -10.34 -2.59 -4.57
N PHE A 151 -9.09 -2.24 -4.84
CA PHE A 151 -7.99 -3.19 -4.95
C PHE A 151 -6.71 -2.61 -4.38
N GLU A 152 -5.76 -3.50 -4.09
CA GLU A 152 -4.41 -3.16 -3.68
C GLU A 152 -3.41 -3.84 -4.61
N ILE A 153 -2.34 -3.15 -4.93
CA ILE A 153 -1.21 -3.74 -5.62
C ILE A 153 -0.23 -4.21 -4.56
N LYS A 154 0.08 -5.51 -4.56
CA LYS A 154 1.13 -6.05 -3.71
C LYS A 154 2.47 -5.64 -4.29
N THR A 155 3.09 -4.64 -3.71
CA THR A 155 4.50 -4.34 -3.90
C THR A 155 5.34 -5.46 -3.28
N GLU A 156 6.50 -5.74 -3.85
CA GLU A 156 7.39 -6.78 -3.33
C GLU A 156 7.60 -6.57 -1.82
N GLN A 157 7.43 -7.63 -1.06
CA GLN A 157 7.75 -7.60 0.35
C GLN A 157 9.22 -7.23 0.48
N THR A 158 9.49 -6.05 0.98
CA THR A 158 10.74 -5.84 1.71
C THR A 158 10.67 -6.86 2.86
N ASP A 159 11.61 -7.79 2.88
CA ASP A 159 11.73 -8.73 3.99
C ASP A 159 11.95 -7.92 5.26
N GLY A 160 10.91 -7.77 6.06
CA GLY A 160 10.91 -6.97 7.27
C GLY A 160 9.92 -7.53 8.29
N LEU A 161 10.24 -7.38 9.56
CA LEU A 161 9.32 -7.72 10.64
C LEU A 161 8.18 -6.68 10.68
N LYS A 162 6.94 -7.16 10.64
CA LYS A 162 5.77 -6.30 10.88
C LYS A 162 5.70 -5.95 12.36
N ILE A 163 5.79 -4.67 12.66
CA ILE A 163 5.69 -4.14 14.01
C ILE A 163 4.40 -3.34 14.12
N PRO A 164 3.55 -3.56 15.14
CA PRO A 164 2.40 -2.72 15.38
C PRO A 164 2.81 -1.25 15.54
N ALA A 165 2.09 -0.33 14.92
CA ALA A 165 2.39 1.10 15.04
C ALA A 165 2.38 1.58 16.51
N SER A 166 1.56 0.97 17.38
CA SER A 166 1.49 1.23 18.82
C SER A 166 2.75 0.79 19.60
N ALA A 167 3.59 -0.04 19.01
CA ALA A 167 4.86 -0.45 19.63
C ALA A 167 6.04 0.46 19.22
N VAL A 168 5.81 1.38 18.29
CA VAL A 168 6.82 2.35 17.86
C VAL A 168 6.79 3.54 18.81
N THR A 169 7.92 3.80 19.44
CA THR A 169 8.12 4.95 20.34
C THR A 169 9.21 5.84 19.80
N GLU A 170 9.21 7.10 20.25
CA GLU A 170 10.25 8.06 19.93
C GLU A 170 11.13 8.26 21.16
N LYS A 171 12.45 8.21 20.95
CA LYS A 171 13.45 8.42 22.01
C LYS A 171 14.44 9.48 21.57
N SER A 172 14.80 10.36 22.51
CA SER A 172 15.78 11.42 22.29
C SER A 172 17.18 10.98 22.76
N PHE A 173 18.17 11.42 22.01
CA PHE A 173 19.57 11.09 22.20
C PHE A 173 20.43 12.35 22.19
N TYR A 174 21.51 12.36 22.96
CA TYR A 174 22.61 13.30 22.75
C TYR A 174 23.43 12.91 21.53
N LEU A 175 23.89 13.90 20.79
CA LEU A 175 24.78 13.74 19.65
C LEU A 175 26.20 14.07 20.06
N ILE A 176 27.12 13.11 19.95
CA ILE A 176 28.55 13.31 20.24
C ILE A 176 29.30 13.04 18.93
N PRO A 177 30.19 13.95 18.46
CA PRO A 177 30.93 13.74 17.24
C PRO A 177 31.78 12.46 17.27
N ILE A 178 31.86 11.76 16.13
CA ILE A 178 32.52 10.45 16.03
C ILE A 178 33.99 10.51 16.46
N ASP A 179 34.66 11.63 16.23
CA ASP A 179 36.10 11.85 16.58
C ASP A 179 36.39 11.87 18.10
N TYR A 180 35.36 11.92 18.93
CA TYR A 180 35.48 11.98 20.38
C TYR A 180 35.39 10.61 21.06
N MET A 181 35.06 9.56 20.28
CA MET A 181 35.02 8.20 20.80
C MET A 181 36.43 7.70 21.15
N THR A 182 36.52 6.96 22.24
CA THR A 182 37.71 6.25 22.63
C THR A 182 37.39 4.85 23.14
N GLN A 183 38.39 4.02 23.28
CA GLN A 183 38.26 2.71 23.91
C GLN A 183 38.84 2.79 25.32
N GLY A 184 38.12 2.26 26.30
CA GLY A 184 38.54 2.26 27.70
C GLY A 184 39.56 1.18 28.00
N GLY A 185 40.65 1.58 28.60
CA GLY A 185 41.65 0.81 29.33
C GLY A 185 41.78 -0.67 28.96
N ASP A 186 41.65 -1.54 29.96
CA ASP A 186 41.74 -3.00 29.81
C ASP A 186 40.47 -3.65 29.25
N SER A 187 39.37 -2.90 29.07
CA SER A 187 38.12 -3.36 28.47
C SER A 187 38.01 -2.88 27.02
N SER A 188 37.53 -3.74 26.15
CA SER A 188 37.21 -3.39 24.76
C SER A 188 35.95 -2.52 24.64
N GLU A 189 35.54 -1.84 25.72
CA GLU A 189 34.33 -1.02 25.75
C GLU A 189 34.56 0.33 25.08
N SER A 190 33.64 0.71 24.25
CA SER A 190 33.59 2.02 23.62
C SER A 190 32.98 3.05 24.56
N GLY A 191 33.48 4.27 24.52
CA GLY A 191 32.97 5.34 25.37
C GLY A 191 33.58 6.68 25.02
N PHE A 192 33.45 7.63 25.94
CA PHE A 192 33.97 8.99 25.78
C PHE A 192 34.68 9.47 27.03
N ASN A 193 35.67 10.32 26.84
CA ASN A 193 36.39 10.98 27.91
C ASN A 193 35.60 12.22 28.40
N LYS A 194 34.95 12.10 29.55
CA LYS A 194 34.17 13.18 30.17
C LYS A 194 35.07 14.04 31.06
N GLU A 195 34.98 15.35 30.91
CA GLU A 195 35.63 16.28 31.86
C GLU A 195 34.81 16.40 33.13
N VAL A 196 35.43 16.20 34.26
CA VAL A 196 34.79 16.31 35.57
C VAL A 196 35.52 17.38 36.36
N TYR A 197 34.79 18.34 36.92
CA TYR A 197 35.32 19.41 37.74
C TYR A 197 35.31 19.01 39.22
N THR A 198 36.45 19.20 39.87
CA THR A 198 36.62 18.96 41.29
C THR A 198 37.11 20.26 41.97
N GLU A 199 37.12 20.30 43.30
CA GLU A 199 37.64 21.45 44.06
C GLU A 199 39.12 21.78 43.75
N ASN A 200 39.88 20.81 43.25
CA ASN A 200 41.29 20.92 42.92
C ASN A 200 41.58 21.11 41.40
N GLY A 201 40.56 21.34 40.58
CA GLY A 201 40.66 21.52 39.13
C GLY A 201 39.81 20.56 38.33
N SER A 202 40.11 20.42 37.04
CA SER A 202 39.41 19.46 36.17
C SER A 202 40.20 18.17 35.98
N SER A 203 39.53 17.07 35.90
CA SER A 203 40.09 15.75 35.53
C SER A 203 39.26 15.13 34.41
N VAL A 204 39.82 14.19 33.70
CA VAL A 204 39.14 13.47 32.61
C VAL A 204 38.88 12.03 33.06
N VAL A 205 37.64 11.60 32.96
CA VAL A 205 37.18 10.28 33.34
C VAL A 205 36.59 9.58 32.10
N PHE A 206 36.99 8.35 31.86
CA PHE A 206 36.37 7.53 30.81
C PHE A 206 34.99 7.10 31.26
N VAL A 207 33.99 7.31 30.40
CA VAL A 207 32.61 6.89 30.60
C VAL A 207 32.24 5.87 29.52
N PRO A 208 32.10 4.59 29.88
CA PRO A 208 31.59 3.56 28.97
C PRO A 208 30.20 3.95 28.52
N THR A 209 29.91 3.82 27.24
CA THR A 209 28.65 4.37 26.71
C THR A 209 28.06 3.45 25.67
N THR A 210 26.80 3.16 25.82
CA THR A 210 26.04 2.43 24.80
C THR A 210 25.70 3.35 23.61
N ILE A 211 26.19 3.00 22.44
CA ILE A 211 25.90 3.69 21.19
C ILE A 211 24.69 3.02 20.56
N TYR A 212 23.59 3.76 20.45
CA TYR A 212 22.35 3.25 19.86
C TYR A 212 22.31 3.36 18.34
N TYR A 213 22.95 4.40 17.80
CA TYR A 213 23.03 4.65 16.37
C TYR A 213 24.25 5.53 16.06
N SER A 214 24.73 5.47 14.83
CA SER A 214 25.73 6.41 14.31
C SER A 214 25.40 6.77 12.87
N ASP A 215 25.64 8.02 12.53
CA ASP A 215 25.76 8.50 11.16
C ASP A 215 27.22 8.85 10.85
N ASP A 216 27.46 9.56 9.76
CA ASP A 216 28.82 9.93 9.33
C ASP A 216 29.46 11.01 10.20
N GLU A 217 28.69 11.69 11.06
CA GLU A 217 29.16 12.81 11.89
C GLU A 217 29.06 12.55 13.39
N PHE A 218 28.02 11.80 13.84
CA PHE A 218 27.68 11.70 15.26
C PHE A 218 27.37 10.27 15.71
N PHE A 219 27.68 10.02 16.97
CA PHE A 219 27.13 8.92 17.77
C PHE A 219 25.91 9.40 18.56
N TYR A 220 24.89 8.53 18.64
CA TYR A 220 23.62 8.77 19.34
C TYR A 220 23.64 8.03 20.68
N VAL A 221 23.68 8.79 21.77
CA VAL A 221 23.87 8.33 23.14
C VAL A 221 22.65 8.60 23.99
N ASP A 222 22.28 7.69 24.89
CA ASP A 222 21.11 7.83 25.74
C ASP A 222 21.21 9.07 26.65
N MET A 223 20.10 9.80 26.74
CA MET A 223 19.98 10.97 27.63
C MET A 223 19.63 10.60 29.07
N ASN A 224 19.21 9.36 29.34
CA ASN A 224 18.65 8.92 30.62
C ASN A 224 19.53 7.90 31.36
N GLU A 225 20.79 7.68 30.98
CA GLU A 225 21.71 6.84 31.73
C GLU A 225 22.11 7.55 33.04
N GLU A 226 21.93 6.90 34.19
CA GLU A 226 22.17 7.50 35.53
C GLU A 226 23.60 8.01 35.70
N GLU A 227 24.56 7.28 35.15
CA GLU A 227 25.99 7.63 35.17
C GLU A 227 26.50 8.21 33.83
N GLY A 228 25.57 8.53 32.93
CA GLY A 228 25.85 8.99 31.58
C GLY A 228 26.16 10.49 31.48
N PHE A 229 25.83 11.01 30.31
CA PHE A 229 26.05 12.42 29.98
C PHE A 229 24.82 13.28 30.30
N LYS A 230 25.12 14.55 30.62
CA LYS A 230 24.08 15.59 30.81
C LYS A 230 24.32 16.76 29.87
N ALA A 231 23.26 17.50 29.57
CA ALA A 231 23.42 18.74 28.83
C ALA A 231 24.40 19.70 29.57
N GLY A 232 25.37 20.20 28.84
CA GLY A 232 26.41 21.07 29.40
C GLY A 232 27.69 20.37 29.78
N ASP A 233 27.73 19.01 29.88
CA ASP A 233 28.94 18.26 30.08
C ASP A 233 29.91 18.45 28.90
N TYR A 234 31.19 18.33 29.17
CA TYR A 234 32.23 18.38 28.15
C TYR A 234 32.86 16.99 27.95
N VAL A 235 32.99 16.60 26.67
CA VAL A 235 33.82 15.45 26.28
C VAL A 235 35.11 15.96 25.64
N VAL A 236 36.19 15.26 25.91
CA VAL A 236 37.54 15.61 25.44
C VAL A 236 37.93 14.66 24.33
N LYS A 237 38.40 15.19 23.21
CA LYS A 237 38.87 14.42 22.07
C LYS A 237 40.11 13.63 22.44
N PRO A 238 40.19 12.31 22.12
CA PRO A 238 41.38 11.52 22.38
C PRO A 238 42.65 12.14 21.80
N SER A 239 43.73 12.17 22.60
CA SER A 239 45.02 12.71 22.20
C SER A 239 45.01 14.20 21.79
N SER A 240 44.02 14.95 22.24
CA SER A 240 43.82 16.37 21.95
C SER A 240 43.32 17.11 23.20
N SER A 241 43.41 18.44 23.21
CA SER A 241 42.78 19.29 24.21
C SER A 241 41.44 19.86 23.71
N GLU A 242 40.96 19.42 22.53
CA GLU A 242 39.68 19.81 22.01
C GLU A 242 38.52 19.28 22.86
N ARG A 243 37.52 20.12 23.06
CA ARG A 243 36.35 19.84 23.88
C ARG A 243 35.10 20.04 23.08
N TYR A 244 34.16 19.15 23.25
CA TYR A 244 32.81 19.28 22.74
C TYR A 244 31.83 19.37 23.90
N GLN A 245 30.97 20.40 23.88
CA GLN A 245 29.93 20.55 24.89
C GLN A 245 28.69 19.79 24.45
N ILE A 246 28.21 18.88 25.28
CA ILE A 246 27.01 18.09 25.03
C ILE A 246 25.79 19.00 25.17
N GLY A 247 24.99 19.07 24.11
CA GLY A 247 23.78 19.91 24.09
C GLY A 247 22.94 19.68 22.84
N ARG A 248 23.58 19.18 21.77
CA ARG A 248 22.83 18.83 20.54
C ARG A 248 22.09 17.51 20.74
N THR A 249 20.82 17.47 20.35
CA THR A 249 19.97 16.29 20.49
C THR A 249 19.27 15.95 19.17
N ALA A 250 18.90 14.69 19.02
CA ALA A 250 18.02 14.22 17.96
C ALA A 250 17.06 13.16 18.51
N SER A 251 15.89 13.07 17.92
CA SER A 251 14.90 12.04 18.25
C SER A 251 14.80 11.01 17.12
N LEU A 252 14.81 9.74 17.49
CA LEU A 252 14.69 8.63 16.56
C LEU A 252 13.52 7.72 16.95
N LYS A 253 12.85 7.16 15.94
CA LYS A 253 11.81 6.16 16.14
C LYS A 253 12.41 4.78 16.32
N GLY A 254 11.87 4.02 17.24
CA GLY A 254 12.36 2.67 17.53
C GLY A 254 11.35 1.85 18.31
N VAL A 255 11.74 0.63 18.62
CA VAL A 255 10.96 -0.32 19.41
C VAL A 255 11.75 -0.73 20.64
N TYR A 256 11.10 -0.73 21.80
CA TYR A 256 11.70 -1.24 23.01
C TYR A 256 11.53 -2.76 23.11
N ASN A 257 12.63 -3.48 23.27
CA ASN A 257 12.66 -4.91 23.51
C ASN A 257 13.25 -5.19 24.89
N ILE A 258 12.55 -5.95 25.70
CA ILE A 258 12.94 -6.24 27.10
C ILE A 258 14.33 -6.90 27.22
N ASN A 259 14.75 -7.64 26.17
CA ASN A 259 16.03 -8.37 26.19
C ASN A 259 17.17 -7.63 25.47
N LYS A 260 16.87 -6.65 24.61
CA LYS A 260 17.83 -5.97 23.74
C LYS A 260 17.84 -4.46 23.90
N GLY A 261 16.97 -3.92 24.77
CA GLY A 261 16.81 -2.47 24.91
C GLY A 261 16.09 -1.83 23.71
N TYR A 262 16.42 -0.57 23.45
CA TYR A 262 15.79 0.20 22.36
C TYR A 262 16.48 -0.07 21.03
N THR A 263 15.71 -0.49 20.02
CA THR A 263 16.20 -0.75 18.66
C THR A 263 15.60 0.30 17.72
N ILE A 264 16.48 1.01 17.00
CA ILE A 264 16.07 2.06 16.05
C ILE A 264 15.53 1.42 14.78
N LEU A 265 14.43 1.99 14.27
CA LEU A 265 13.86 1.65 12.98
C LEU A 265 14.50 2.53 11.89
N LYS A 266 15.04 1.87 10.87
CA LYS A 266 15.58 2.51 9.66
C LYS A 266 14.50 2.64 8.60
#